data_7e1250fd49731a7d5d35c11a312a5a04
#
_entry.id   7e1250fd49731a7d5d35c11a312a5a04
#
_cell.length_a   1.000
_cell.length_b   1.000
_cell.length_c   1.000
_cell.angle_alpha   90.00
_cell.angle_beta   90.00
_cell.angle_gamma   90.00
#
_symmetry.space_group_name_H-M   'P 1'
#
loop_
_entity.id
_entity.type
_entity.pdbx_description
1 polymer ?
#
loop_
_entity_poly.entity_id
_entity_poly.type
_entity_poly.pdbx_seq_one_letter_code
_entity_poly.pdbx_strand_id
1 'polypeptide(L)'
;MRKFVLALVSFSAIGACANMENANMSEPKAGQVTTTKTDQYQWLEDVNGERALNWVRAHNEPSLARLRNDPRYQGLENDAMAIIRATDRLTFGGYSQGYVTNFWQDATQVRGLWRRATFASWRSGSPQWETILDIDKLARDEGKNWVYKGSSCLDPNDQWNTTCMISLSDGGKDAVVEREFDIKTRTFVVDGFNLPEAKSDFTWVDKDTLLVATDWGEGSLTESGYPYIVKTLKRGQVLAQAVEVFRGTRTDVSASSFRFDDGVNFHHFFNRGPTFFTSKTFYMGPNNQPQELALPSKASIIGLREGKLYFSIEENWQPRGNNQTYPTGSLLSAPLTSLIATSGQIDVNSYFSPSERTSLQGASLTKDALIVEISENVKSRIIKYEFASRALTNGVRLPHNGVASVIDSGMRQDEVFYSYNDLLTPPSILYSSQTYEDPHVVQSQPARFNASDLVVEQHEATSKDGTKVPYFLVHKRGIAMNGSTPTLLY
;
A
#
# COMPACT_ATOMS: atom_id res chain seq x y z
N MET A 1 -2.80 1.31 -9.87
CA MET A 1 -2.98 0.03 -9.19
C MET A 1 -2.57 0.16 -7.72
N ARG A 2 -3.49 0.48 -6.85
CA ARG A 2 -3.22 0.41 -5.41
C ARG A 2 -3.43 -1.05 -5.01
N LYS A 3 -2.36 -1.76 -4.67
CA LYS A 3 -2.49 -2.99 -3.90
C LYS A 3 -3.11 -2.59 -2.57
N PHE A 4 -4.37 -2.92 -2.35
CA PHE A 4 -4.94 -2.89 -1.02
C PHE A 4 -4.22 -3.97 -0.20
N VAL A 5 -3.13 -3.58 0.41
CA VAL A 5 -2.66 -4.27 1.60
C VAL A 5 -3.70 -3.94 2.65
N LEU A 6 -4.42 -4.95 3.11
CA LEU A 6 -5.15 -4.86 4.37
C LEU A 6 -4.12 -4.33 5.38
N ALA A 7 -4.17 -3.04 5.66
CA ALA A 7 -3.40 -2.48 6.73
C ALA A 7 -4.02 -3.02 8.02
N LEU A 8 -3.50 -4.15 8.50
CA LEU A 8 -3.29 -4.22 9.92
C LEU A 8 -2.60 -2.90 10.26
N VAL A 9 -3.23 -2.11 11.09
CA VAL A 9 -2.61 -0.93 11.67
C VAL A 9 -1.46 -1.43 12.54
N SER A 10 -0.34 -1.75 11.88
CA SER A 10 0.94 -1.72 12.51
C SER A 10 1.29 -0.24 12.58
N PHE A 11 1.30 0.31 13.79
CA PHE A 11 2.00 1.53 14.09
C PHE A 11 3.42 1.37 13.57
N SER A 12 3.67 1.85 12.35
CA SER A 12 5.03 1.96 11.84
C SER A 12 5.72 2.97 12.71
N ALA A 13 6.67 2.49 13.47
CA ALA A 13 7.58 3.32 14.22
C ALA A 13 8.13 4.38 13.27
N ILE A 14 7.93 5.63 13.63
CA ILE A 14 8.46 6.80 12.95
C ILE A 14 9.97 6.65 12.97
N GLY A 15 10.55 6.29 11.83
CA GLY A 15 11.98 6.39 11.63
C GLY A 15 12.35 7.86 11.63
N ALA A 16 12.84 8.37 12.76
CA ALA A 16 13.52 9.65 12.80
C ALA A 16 14.73 9.53 11.86
N CYS A 17 14.72 10.28 10.74
CA CYS A 17 15.90 10.49 9.93
C CYS A 17 16.92 11.25 10.75
N ALA A 18 17.78 10.53 11.46
CA ALA A 18 19.03 11.10 11.95
C ALA A 18 19.93 11.30 10.73
N ASN A 19 20.38 12.53 10.50
CA ASN A 19 21.52 12.83 9.66
C ASN A 19 22.73 12.03 10.18
N MET A 20 23.00 10.89 9.60
CA MET A 20 24.32 10.27 9.74
C MET A 20 25.23 10.96 8.76
N GLU A 21 26.00 11.90 9.28
CA GLU A 21 27.23 12.35 8.64
C GLU A 21 28.09 11.13 8.27
N ASN A 22 28.63 11.19 7.06
CA ASN A 22 29.55 10.26 6.44
C ASN A 22 30.47 9.52 7.41
N ALA A 23 30.05 8.38 7.91
CA ALA A 23 30.99 7.36 8.30
C ALA A 23 31.43 6.68 7.01
N ASN A 24 32.66 6.96 6.59
CA ASN A 24 33.38 6.23 5.54
C ASN A 24 33.32 4.72 5.86
N MET A 25 32.32 4.04 5.35
CA MET A 25 32.37 2.59 5.23
C MET A 25 33.26 2.27 4.04
N SER A 26 34.56 2.13 4.31
CA SER A 26 35.50 1.53 3.38
C SER A 26 34.97 0.16 2.97
N GLU A 27 34.91 -0.08 1.65
CA GLU A 27 34.65 -1.40 1.10
C GLU A 27 35.57 -2.43 1.77
N PRO A 28 35.06 -3.61 2.17
CA PRO A 28 35.91 -4.64 2.74
C PRO A 28 36.93 -5.08 1.67
N LYS A 29 38.21 -4.84 1.93
CA LYS A 29 39.31 -5.34 1.10
C LYS A 29 39.19 -6.87 1.03
N ALA A 30 39.09 -7.41 -0.16
CA ALA A 30 39.19 -8.83 -0.42
C ALA A 30 40.48 -9.37 0.22
N GLY A 31 40.38 -10.22 1.24
CA GLY A 31 41.53 -10.88 1.82
C GLY A 31 41.52 -11.12 3.33
N GLN A 32 40.50 -10.70 4.10
CA GLN A 32 40.38 -11.19 5.48
C GLN A 32 39.43 -12.39 5.53
N VAL A 33 40.00 -13.59 5.67
CA VAL A 33 39.30 -14.77 6.13
C VAL A 33 38.87 -14.50 7.58
N THR A 34 37.73 -13.87 7.76
CA THR A 34 37.03 -13.89 9.03
C THR A 34 36.63 -15.34 9.24
N THR A 35 37.15 -15.99 10.27
CA THR A 35 36.65 -17.26 10.79
C THR A 35 35.20 -16.98 11.17
N THR A 36 34.26 -17.23 10.24
CA THR A 36 32.84 -17.19 10.50
C THR A 36 32.56 -18.24 11.58
N LYS A 37 32.22 -17.78 12.78
CA LYS A 37 31.76 -18.64 13.86
C LYS A 37 30.57 -19.40 13.27
N THR A 38 30.73 -20.70 13.06
CA THR A 38 29.68 -21.53 12.48
C THR A 38 28.44 -21.40 13.35
N ASP A 39 27.33 -20.94 12.77
CA ASP A 39 26.07 -20.84 13.49
C ASP A 39 25.60 -22.25 13.88
N GLN A 40 25.64 -22.54 15.17
CA GLN A 40 25.23 -23.83 15.72
C GLN A 40 23.72 -24.09 15.58
N TYR A 41 22.93 -23.09 15.21
CA TYR A 41 21.48 -23.16 15.05
C TYR A 41 21.02 -23.11 13.58
N GLN A 42 21.94 -23.11 12.61
CA GLN A 42 21.61 -23.07 11.18
C GLN A 42 20.58 -24.17 10.76
N TRP A 43 20.57 -25.30 11.46
CA TRP A 43 19.61 -26.36 11.23
C TRP A 43 18.15 -25.96 11.53
N LEU A 44 17.91 -24.85 12.26
CA LEU A 44 16.54 -24.30 12.46
C LEU A 44 15.99 -23.62 11.20
N GLU A 45 16.81 -23.33 10.20
CA GLU A 45 16.38 -22.75 8.92
C GLU A 45 15.60 -23.78 8.08
N ASP A 46 15.71 -25.06 8.39
CA ASP A 46 14.88 -26.10 7.75
C ASP A 46 13.44 -26.03 8.30
N VAL A 47 12.61 -25.25 7.60
CA VAL A 47 11.21 -24.92 8.00
C VAL A 47 10.36 -26.18 8.17
N ASN A 48 10.61 -27.26 7.42
CA ASN A 48 9.88 -28.51 7.44
C ASN A 48 10.66 -29.63 8.15
N GLY A 49 11.87 -29.35 8.61
CA GLY A 49 12.74 -30.32 9.24
C GLY A 49 12.18 -30.84 10.56
N GLU A 50 12.07 -32.15 10.72
CA GLU A 50 11.52 -32.76 11.92
C GLU A 50 12.29 -32.34 13.19
N ARG A 51 13.62 -32.25 13.11
CA ARG A 51 14.48 -31.74 14.18
C ARG A 51 14.15 -30.32 14.59
N ALA A 52 13.98 -29.41 13.63
CA ALA A 52 13.65 -28.01 13.87
C ALA A 52 12.24 -27.88 14.49
N LEU A 53 11.26 -28.57 13.94
CA LEU A 53 9.90 -28.55 14.44
C LEU A 53 9.78 -29.15 15.84
N ASN A 54 10.51 -30.22 16.15
CA ASN A 54 10.53 -30.82 17.49
C ASN A 54 11.14 -29.87 18.53
N TRP A 55 12.22 -29.19 18.18
CA TRP A 55 12.82 -28.16 19.03
C TRP A 55 11.85 -27.01 19.31
N VAL A 56 11.18 -26.49 18.27
CA VAL A 56 10.17 -25.44 18.41
C VAL A 56 9.03 -25.89 19.32
N ARG A 57 8.48 -27.09 19.14
CA ARG A 57 7.40 -27.64 19.99
C ARG A 57 7.85 -27.71 21.45
N ALA A 58 9.04 -28.27 21.72
CA ALA A 58 9.59 -28.41 23.05
C ALA A 58 9.80 -27.05 23.77
N HIS A 59 10.10 -25.97 23.03
CA HIS A 59 10.27 -24.63 23.59
C HIS A 59 8.94 -23.86 23.71
N ASN A 60 7.99 -24.16 22.83
CA ASN A 60 6.67 -23.53 22.89
C ASN A 60 5.83 -24.06 24.05
N GLU A 61 5.92 -25.34 24.34
CA GLU A 61 5.09 -25.99 25.36
C GLU A 61 5.20 -25.33 26.76
N PRO A 62 6.39 -25.13 27.36
CA PRO A 62 6.50 -24.48 28.67
C PRO A 62 6.12 -23.00 28.62
N SER A 63 6.38 -22.31 27.48
CA SER A 63 6.02 -20.89 27.30
C SER A 63 4.50 -20.72 27.26
N LEU A 64 3.82 -21.54 26.46
CA LEU A 64 2.37 -21.53 26.35
C LEU A 64 1.70 -21.96 27.67
N ALA A 65 2.25 -22.96 28.36
CA ALA A 65 1.74 -23.38 29.66
C ALA A 65 1.82 -22.21 30.68
N ARG A 66 2.95 -21.52 30.72
CA ARG A 66 3.10 -20.34 31.61
C ARG A 66 2.10 -19.23 31.30
N LEU A 67 1.91 -18.90 30.02
CA LEU A 67 0.99 -17.84 29.61
C LEU A 67 -0.47 -18.23 29.87
N ARG A 68 -0.89 -19.46 29.50
CA ARG A 68 -2.26 -19.95 29.65
C ARG A 68 -2.68 -20.16 31.10
N ASN A 69 -1.72 -20.40 32.01
CA ASN A 69 -1.97 -20.52 33.44
C ASN A 69 -2.13 -19.17 34.15
N ASP A 70 -1.85 -18.05 33.47
CA ASP A 70 -2.16 -16.72 34.04
C ASP A 70 -3.69 -16.57 34.12
N PRO A 71 -4.27 -16.24 35.28
CA PRO A 71 -5.71 -16.13 35.46
C PRO A 71 -6.37 -15.06 34.59
N ARG A 72 -5.60 -14.14 34.03
CA ARG A 72 -6.08 -13.09 33.11
C ARG A 72 -6.14 -13.57 31.65
N TYR A 73 -5.43 -14.67 31.31
CA TYR A 73 -5.24 -15.10 29.92
C TYR A 73 -6.58 -15.29 29.19
N GLN A 74 -7.48 -16.07 29.77
CA GLN A 74 -8.77 -16.37 29.13
C GLN A 74 -9.64 -15.12 28.94
N GLY A 75 -9.62 -14.19 29.91
CA GLY A 75 -10.31 -12.90 29.77
C GLY A 75 -9.76 -12.08 28.60
N LEU A 76 -8.44 -11.92 28.53
CA LEU A 76 -7.77 -11.18 27.46
C LEU A 76 -7.97 -11.83 26.08
N GLU A 77 -7.93 -13.17 26.00
CA GLU A 77 -8.21 -13.90 24.76
C GLU A 77 -9.66 -13.66 24.30
N ASN A 78 -10.63 -13.74 25.22
CA ASN A 78 -12.04 -13.49 24.91
C ASN A 78 -12.26 -12.06 24.41
N ASP A 79 -11.64 -11.07 25.06
CA ASP A 79 -11.73 -9.65 24.68
C ASP A 79 -11.12 -9.42 23.28
N ALA A 80 -9.94 -9.98 23.02
CA ALA A 80 -9.30 -9.90 21.72
C ALA A 80 -10.15 -10.56 20.63
N MET A 81 -10.69 -11.75 20.91
CA MET A 81 -11.59 -12.47 19.99
C MET A 81 -12.89 -11.70 19.73
N ALA A 82 -13.45 -11.05 20.75
CA ALA A 82 -14.66 -10.22 20.58
C ALA A 82 -14.38 -9.06 19.61
N ILE A 83 -13.21 -8.41 19.68
CA ILE A 83 -12.80 -7.34 18.77
C ILE A 83 -12.56 -7.88 17.35
N ILE A 84 -11.82 -8.99 17.22
CA ILE A 84 -11.48 -9.59 15.92
C ILE A 84 -12.74 -10.07 15.18
N ARG A 85 -13.70 -10.64 15.91
CA ARG A 85 -14.96 -11.14 15.35
C ARG A 85 -16.07 -10.09 15.24
N ALA A 86 -15.80 -8.87 15.68
CA ALA A 86 -16.78 -7.78 15.65
C ALA A 86 -17.28 -7.52 14.22
N THR A 87 -18.59 -7.35 14.06
CA THR A 87 -19.24 -7.06 12.78
C THR A 87 -19.54 -5.58 12.56
N ASP A 88 -19.25 -4.75 13.55
CA ASP A 88 -19.39 -3.30 13.54
C ASP A 88 -18.14 -2.56 13.04
N ARG A 89 -17.40 -3.22 12.12
CA ARG A 89 -16.17 -2.70 11.50
C ARG A 89 -16.49 -1.71 10.38
N LEU A 90 -15.51 -0.89 10.02
CA LEU A 90 -15.58 -0.07 8.80
C LEU A 90 -15.74 -0.98 7.57
N THR A 91 -16.62 -0.57 6.67
CA THR A 91 -17.03 -1.38 5.50
C THR A 91 -16.60 -0.74 4.17
N PHE A 92 -15.62 0.14 4.19
CA PHE A 92 -15.07 0.77 2.99
C PHE A 92 -13.90 -0.04 2.45
N GLY A 93 -13.96 -0.41 1.17
CA GLY A 93 -12.86 -1.07 0.45
C GLY A 93 -12.42 -0.31 -0.80
N GLY A 94 -13.22 0.63 -1.26
CA GLY A 94 -12.95 1.49 -2.41
C GLY A 94 -14.24 2.05 -2.99
N TYR A 95 -14.13 3.16 -3.72
CA TYR A 95 -15.24 3.81 -4.41
C TYR A 95 -15.01 3.80 -5.92
N SER A 96 -16.01 3.50 -6.68
CA SER A 96 -16.01 3.62 -8.13
C SER A 96 -17.43 3.75 -8.63
N GLN A 97 -17.69 4.75 -9.49
CA GLN A 97 -18.92 4.92 -10.26
C GLN A 97 -20.22 4.89 -9.40
N GLY A 98 -20.18 5.51 -8.23
CA GLY A 98 -21.33 5.55 -7.34
C GLY A 98 -21.53 4.30 -6.49
N TYR A 99 -20.58 3.34 -6.51
CA TYR A 99 -20.59 2.17 -5.65
C TYR A 99 -19.42 2.19 -4.68
N VAL A 100 -19.67 1.74 -3.46
CA VAL A 100 -18.66 1.37 -2.48
C VAL A 100 -18.51 -0.14 -2.53
N THR A 101 -17.26 -0.61 -2.70
CA THR A 101 -16.91 -2.04 -2.62
C THR A 101 -16.41 -2.38 -1.22
N ASN A 102 -16.53 -3.65 -0.86
CA ASN A 102 -16.04 -4.17 0.41
C ASN A 102 -15.72 -5.65 0.29
N PHE A 103 -14.66 -6.08 0.95
CA PHE A 103 -14.41 -7.49 1.20
C PHE A 103 -14.78 -7.80 2.65
N TRP A 104 -15.75 -8.70 2.85
CA TRP A 104 -16.35 -8.98 4.14
C TRP A 104 -16.07 -10.40 4.59
N GLN A 105 -15.62 -10.56 5.82
CA GLN A 105 -15.43 -11.84 6.49
C GLN A 105 -16.08 -11.80 7.87
N ASP A 106 -16.72 -12.89 8.28
CA ASP A 106 -17.29 -13.09 9.60
C ASP A 106 -17.29 -14.59 9.97
N ALA A 107 -17.99 -14.94 11.03
CA ALA A 107 -18.06 -16.33 11.50
C ALA A 107 -18.77 -17.29 10.51
N THR A 108 -19.62 -16.77 9.60
CA THR A 108 -20.35 -17.53 8.60
C THR A 108 -19.70 -17.48 7.22
N GLN A 109 -19.05 -16.38 6.90
CA GLN A 109 -18.31 -16.12 5.67
C GLN A 109 -16.82 -16.07 5.96
N VAL A 110 -16.26 -17.24 6.28
CA VAL A 110 -14.87 -17.34 6.79
C VAL A 110 -13.84 -16.98 5.73
N ARG A 111 -14.10 -17.39 4.46
CA ARG A 111 -13.23 -17.05 3.32
C ARG A 111 -13.56 -15.70 2.74
N GLY A 112 -14.80 -15.25 2.88
CA GLY A 112 -15.24 -13.91 2.63
C GLY A 112 -16.09 -13.69 1.39
N LEU A 113 -16.70 -12.52 1.35
CA LEU A 113 -17.54 -12.02 0.27
C LEU A 113 -16.92 -10.76 -0.33
N TRP A 114 -16.71 -10.75 -1.61
CA TRP A 114 -16.55 -9.49 -2.34
C TRP A 114 -17.93 -8.97 -2.68
N ARG A 115 -18.25 -7.77 -2.21
CA ARG A 115 -19.60 -7.17 -2.30
C ARG A 115 -19.53 -5.68 -2.60
N ARG A 116 -20.63 -5.11 -3.04
CA ARG A 116 -20.77 -3.66 -3.26
C ARG A 116 -22.13 -3.16 -2.79
N ALA A 117 -22.23 -1.86 -2.53
CA ALA A 117 -23.48 -1.15 -2.30
C ALA A 117 -23.43 0.18 -3.04
N THR A 118 -24.58 0.75 -3.41
CA THR A 118 -24.58 2.13 -3.91
C THR A 118 -24.08 3.07 -2.82
N PHE A 119 -23.38 4.13 -3.21
CA PHE A 119 -22.83 5.10 -2.27
C PHE A 119 -23.93 5.71 -1.38
N ALA A 120 -25.10 6.02 -1.95
CA ALA A 120 -26.24 6.52 -1.19
C ALA A 120 -26.70 5.53 -0.11
N SER A 121 -26.82 4.23 -0.46
CA SER A 121 -27.16 3.18 0.50
C SER A 121 -26.09 3.01 1.58
N TRP A 122 -24.79 3.04 1.18
CA TRP A 122 -23.70 2.91 2.13
C TRP A 122 -23.66 4.08 3.13
N ARG A 123 -23.86 5.32 2.66
CA ARG A 123 -23.92 6.52 3.53
C ARG A 123 -25.12 6.53 4.49
N SER A 124 -26.19 5.81 4.20
CA SER A 124 -27.37 5.76 5.10
C SER A 124 -27.10 5.04 6.43
N GLY A 125 -25.93 4.39 6.57
CA GLY A 125 -25.60 3.57 7.74
C GLY A 125 -26.24 2.17 7.73
N SER A 126 -27.07 1.86 6.71
CA SER A 126 -27.74 0.56 6.54
C SER A 126 -27.57 0.07 5.10
N PRO A 127 -26.34 -0.23 4.67
CA PRO A 127 -26.06 -0.54 3.27
C PRO A 127 -26.76 -1.80 2.80
N GLN A 128 -27.38 -1.70 1.62
CA GLN A 128 -27.94 -2.85 0.91
C GLN A 128 -26.83 -3.46 0.06
N TRP A 129 -26.17 -4.47 0.62
CA TRP A 129 -25.05 -5.15 -0.03
C TRP A 129 -25.50 -6.10 -1.12
N GLU A 130 -24.88 -5.98 -2.27
CA GLU A 130 -24.94 -6.91 -3.38
C GLU A 130 -23.66 -7.75 -3.40
N THR A 131 -23.77 -9.07 -3.25
CA THR A 131 -22.62 -9.99 -3.36
C THR A 131 -22.17 -10.08 -4.82
N ILE A 132 -20.90 -9.78 -5.06
CA ILE A 132 -20.23 -9.93 -6.35
C ILE A 132 -19.66 -11.35 -6.47
N LEU A 133 -18.86 -11.77 -5.48
CA LEU A 133 -18.23 -13.08 -5.45
C LEU A 133 -18.21 -13.63 -4.02
N ASP A 134 -18.71 -14.86 -3.86
CA ASP A 134 -18.68 -15.62 -2.61
C ASP A 134 -17.50 -16.61 -2.66
N ILE A 135 -16.45 -16.33 -1.86
CA ILE A 135 -15.24 -17.14 -1.83
C ILE A 135 -15.46 -18.48 -1.10
N ASP A 136 -16.34 -18.51 -0.09
CA ASP A 136 -16.70 -19.74 0.60
C ASP A 136 -17.43 -20.72 -0.35
N LYS A 137 -18.35 -20.19 -1.16
CA LYS A 137 -19.03 -21.00 -2.19
C LYS A 137 -18.05 -21.47 -3.25
N LEU A 138 -17.22 -20.58 -3.80
CA LEU A 138 -16.23 -20.92 -4.81
C LEU A 138 -15.27 -22.01 -4.32
N ALA A 139 -14.79 -21.90 -3.09
CA ALA A 139 -13.89 -22.87 -2.47
C ALA A 139 -14.53 -24.26 -2.35
N ARG A 140 -15.80 -24.31 -1.95
CA ARG A 140 -16.56 -25.58 -1.88
C ARG A 140 -16.78 -26.19 -3.27
N ASP A 141 -17.20 -25.37 -4.24
CA ASP A 141 -17.52 -25.85 -5.59
C ASP A 141 -16.28 -26.40 -6.32
N GLU A 142 -15.11 -25.81 -6.07
CA GLU A 142 -13.85 -26.20 -6.73
C GLU A 142 -12.96 -27.13 -5.87
N GLY A 143 -13.34 -27.39 -4.61
CA GLY A 143 -12.54 -28.23 -3.69
C GLY A 143 -11.18 -27.62 -3.35
N LYS A 144 -11.08 -26.28 -3.31
CA LYS A 144 -9.85 -25.51 -3.15
C LYS A 144 -9.86 -24.68 -1.86
N ASN A 145 -8.68 -24.38 -1.33
CA ASN A 145 -8.52 -23.52 -0.16
C ASN A 145 -8.36 -22.03 -0.57
N TRP A 146 -9.32 -21.51 -1.35
CA TRP A 146 -9.21 -20.17 -1.91
C TRP A 146 -9.14 -19.07 -0.85
N VAL A 147 -8.18 -18.19 -1.04
CA VAL A 147 -8.02 -16.90 -0.35
C VAL A 147 -8.03 -15.81 -1.41
N TYR A 148 -8.96 -14.87 -1.27
CA TYR A 148 -9.04 -13.71 -2.16
C TYR A 148 -7.86 -12.76 -1.92
N LYS A 149 -7.09 -12.46 -2.98
CA LYS A 149 -5.93 -11.56 -2.94
C LYS A 149 -6.21 -10.19 -3.58
N GLY A 150 -7.36 -10.04 -4.20
CA GLY A 150 -7.77 -8.77 -4.80
C GLY A 150 -8.41 -8.92 -6.16
N SER A 151 -8.80 -7.78 -6.71
CA SER A 151 -9.29 -7.64 -8.08
C SER A 151 -8.69 -6.41 -8.75
N SER A 152 -8.53 -6.49 -10.08
CA SER A 152 -8.12 -5.36 -10.91
C SER A 152 -9.02 -5.28 -12.13
N CYS A 153 -9.81 -4.21 -12.21
CA CYS A 153 -10.77 -4.03 -13.30
C CYS A 153 -10.15 -3.30 -14.48
N LEU A 154 -10.62 -3.61 -15.68
CA LEU A 154 -10.12 -3.07 -16.94
C LEU A 154 -10.23 -1.55 -16.98
N ASP A 155 -11.41 -1.01 -16.76
CA ASP A 155 -11.61 0.42 -16.54
C ASP A 155 -12.60 0.64 -15.39
N PRO A 156 -12.11 0.96 -14.19
CA PRO A 156 -12.97 1.19 -13.04
C PRO A 156 -13.82 2.46 -13.18
N ASN A 157 -13.56 3.31 -14.18
CA ASN A 157 -14.28 4.55 -14.41
C ASN A 157 -15.33 4.44 -15.52
N ASP A 158 -15.40 3.33 -16.24
CA ASP A 158 -16.43 3.06 -17.26
C ASP A 158 -17.53 2.16 -16.68
N GLN A 159 -18.71 2.73 -16.45
CA GLN A 159 -19.86 2.00 -15.91
C GLN A 159 -20.33 0.81 -16.78
N TRP A 160 -19.95 0.79 -18.03
CA TRP A 160 -20.26 -0.28 -18.97
C TRP A 160 -19.20 -1.39 -18.96
N ASN A 161 -18.06 -1.12 -18.36
CA ASN A 161 -16.97 -2.08 -18.26
C ASN A 161 -17.00 -2.79 -16.92
N THR A 162 -17.51 -4.02 -16.94
CA THR A 162 -17.67 -4.86 -15.75
C THR A 162 -16.61 -5.95 -15.63
N THR A 163 -15.58 -5.90 -16.51
CA THR A 163 -14.53 -6.92 -16.59
C THR A 163 -13.42 -6.66 -15.58
N CYS A 164 -13.11 -7.67 -14.77
CA CYS A 164 -12.02 -7.63 -13.80
C CYS A 164 -11.21 -8.94 -13.85
N MET A 165 -9.95 -8.88 -13.47
CA MET A 165 -9.19 -10.07 -13.08
C MET A 165 -9.28 -10.24 -11.56
N ILE A 166 -9.49 -11.46 -11.13
CA ILE A 166 -9.54 -11.86 -9.72
C ILE A 166 -8.31 -12.68 -9.38
N SER A 167 -7.58 -12.26 -8.36
CA SER A 167 -6.43 -12.97 -7.83
C SER A 167 -6.84 -13.89 -6.68
N LEU A 168 -6.62 -15.20 -6.84
CA LEU A 168 -6.97 -16.24 -5.88
C LEU A 168 -5.73 -17.06 -5.51
N SER A 169 -5.46 -17.20 -4.21
CA SER A 169 -4.37 -18.04 -3.70
C SER A 169 -4.92 -19.30 -3.06
N ASP A 170 -4.38 -20.46 -3.41
CA ASP A 170 -4.71 -21.73 -2.74
C ASP A 170 -3.89 -21.84 -1.44
N GLY A 171 -4.55 -21.60 -0.30
CA GLY A 171 -3.93 -21.63 1.02
C GLY A 171 -3.26 -20.32 1.46
N GLY A 172 -3.38 -19.23 0.71
CA GLY A 172 -2.91 -17.89 1.12
C GLY A 172 -1.43 -17.58 0.85
N LYS A 173 -0.72 -18.45 0.11
CA LYS A 173 0.66 -18.24 -0.33
C LYS A 173 0.81 -17.05 -1.28
N ASP A 174 2.05 -16.68 -1.65
CA ASP A 174 2.33 -15.59 -2.61
C ASP A 174 1.92 -15.92 -4.04
N ALA A 175 1.88 -17.21 -4.40
CA ALA A 175 1.40 -17.66 -5.68
C ALA A 175 -0.12 -17.51 -5.80
N VAL A 176 -0.58 -17.05 -6.95
CA VAL A 176 -1.98 -16.78 -7.27
C VAL A 176 -2.36 -17.37 -8.62
N VAL A 177 -3.62 -17.73 -8.74
CA VAL A 177 -4.31 -17.94 -10.02
C VAL A 177 -5.01 -16.62 -10.35
N GLU A 178 -4.87 -16.15 -11.58
CA GLU A 178 -5.53 -14.92 -12.06
C GLU A 178 -6.62 -15.29 -13.04
N ARG A 179 -7.86 -14.91 -12.75
CA ARG A 179 -9.02 -15.31 -13.56
C ARG A 179 -9.90 -14.13 -13.92
N GLU A 180 -10.28 -14.04 -15.18
CA GLU A 180 -11.19 -13.01 -15.67
C GLU A 180 -12.62 -13.26 -15.17
N PHE A 181 -13.25 -12.19 -14.70
CA PHE A 181 -14.56 -12.22 -14.05
C PHE A 181 -15.40 -11.03 -14.51
N ASP A 182 -16.67 -11.24 -14.74
CA ASP A 182 -17.63 -10.18 -15.05
C ASP A 182 -18.50 -9.89 -13.83
N ILE A 183 -18.40 -8.65 -13.31
CA ILE A 183 -19.15 -8.19 -12.13
C ILE A 183 -20.65 -8.18 -12.40
N LYS A 184 -21.10 -7.90 -13.64
CA LYS A 184 -22.52 -7.79 -13.99
C LYS A 184 -23.19 -9.16 -13.98
N THR A 185 -22.57 -10.15 -14.61
CA THR A 185 -23.06 -11.54 -14.64
C THR A 185 -22.69 -12.32 -13.38
N ARG A 186 -21.67 -11.85 -12.63
CA ARG A 186 -21.11 -12.51 -11.42
C ARG A 186 -20.55 -13.89 -11.72
N THR A 187 -19.93 -14.03 -12.87
CA THR A 187 -19.35 -15.30 -13.32
C THR A 187 -17.94 -15.09 -13.86
N PHE A 188 -17.14 -16.12 -13.76
CA PHE A 188 -15.88 -16.17 -14.50
C PHE A 188 -16.16 -16.22 -15.98
N VAL A 189 -15.39 -15.46 -16.77
CA VAL A 189 -15.59 -15.35 -18.21
C VAL A 189 -15.13 -16.64 -18.89
N VAL A 190 -16.02 -17.27 -19.65
CA VAL A 190 -15.66 -18.43 -20.48
C VAL A 190 -14.69 -17.96 -21.55
N ASP A 191 -13.60 -18.69 -21.75
CA ASP A 191 -12.50 -18.32 -22.67
C ASP A 191 -11.86 -16.94 -22.37
N GLY A 192 -12.07 -16.43 -21.14
CA GLY A 192 -11.40 -15.23 -20.61
C GLY A 192 -9.93 -15.48 -20.27
N PHE A 193 -9.25 -14.41 -19.84
CA PHE A 193 -7.90 -14.56 -19.33
C PHE A 193 -7.86 -15.46 -18.11
N ASN A 194 -6.93 -16.42 -18.12
CA ASN A 194 -6.72 -17.36 -17.03
C ASN A 194 -5.21 -17.66 -16.92
N LEU A 195 -4.57 -17.15 -15.87
CA LEU A 195 -3.16 -17.41 -15.59
C LEU A 195 -3.05 -18.50 -14.52
N PRO A 196 -2.25 -19.53 -14.73
CA PRO A 196 -2.05 -20.61 -13.78
C PRO A 196 -1.38 -20.11 -12.51
N GLU A 197 -1.41 -20.93 -11.46
CA GLU A 197 -0.79 -20.61 -10.18
C GLU A 197 0.71 -20.32 -10.33
N ALA A 198 1.09 -19.08 -10.06
CA ALA A 198 2.48 -18.62 -10.01
C ALA A 198 2.55 -17.33 -9.17
N LYS A 199 3.76 -16.88 -8.82
CA LYS A 199 3.97 -15.51 -8.39
C LYS A 199 3.82 -14.61 -9.60
N SER A 200 2.62 -14.08 -9.81
CA SER A 200 2.24 -13.35 -11.02
C SER A 200 1.88 -11.91 -10.72
N ASP A 201 2.10 -11.06 -11.70
CA ASP A 201 1.58 -9.69 -11.77
C ASP A 201 1.06 -9.45 -13.19
N PHE A 202 0.03 -8.62 -13.33
CA PHE A 202 -0.52 -8.27 -14.62
C PHE A 202 -1.01 -6.82 -14.65
N THR A 203 -1.08 -6.28 -15.87
CA THR A 203 -1.64 -4.94 -16.13
C THR A 203 -2.51 -5.00 -17.38
N TRP A 204 -3.74 -4.50 -17.28
CA TRP A 204 -4.58 -4.31 -18.44
C TRP A 204 -3.99 -3.25 -19.39
N VAL A 205 -3.82 -3.61 -20.66
CA VAL A 205 -3.55 -2.65 -21.75
C VAL A 205 -4.87 -2.20 -22.36
N ASP A 206 -5.69 -3.17 -22.76
CA ASP A 206 -7.05 -3.01 -23.26
C ASP A 206 -7.85 -4.28 -22.96
N LYS A 207 -9.10 -4.36 -23.45
CA LYS A 207 -9.99 -5.52 -23.20
C LYS A 207 -9.45 -6.86 -23.74
N ASP A 208 -8.54 -6.82 -24.70
CA ASP A 208 -8.01 -7.99 -25.39
C ASP A 208 -6.50 -8.20 -25.16
N THR A 209 -5.89 -7.39 -24.28
CA THR A 209 -4.44 -7.41 -24.08
C THR A 209 -4.06 -7.19 -22.62
N LEU A 210 -3.24 -8.08 -22.09
CA LEU A 210 -2.56 -7.93 -20.79
C LEU A 210 -1.04 -7.81 -20.97
N LEU A 211 -0.40 -7.02 -20.10
CA LEU A 211 1.01 -7.20 -19.77
C LEU A 211 1.07 -8.16 -18.58
N VAL A 212 1.86 -9.22 -18.70
CA VAL A 212 1.93 -10.28 -17.70
C VAL A 212 3.39 -10.53 -17.30
N ALA A 213 3.64 -10.57 -16.01
CA ALA A 213 4.87 -11.07 -15.42
C ALA A 213 4.51 -12.32 -14.61
N THR A 214 5.06 -13.47 -14.96
CA THR A 214 4.74 -14.76 -14.32
C THR A 214 5.91 -15.73 -14.48
N ASP A 215 5.76 -16.95 -14.01
CA ASP A 215 6.67 -18.05 -14.33
C ASP A 215 6.44 -18.51 -15.79
N TRP A 216 7.41 -18.19 -16.65
CA TRP A 216 7.40 -18.58 -18.07
C TRP A 216 8.14 -19.90 -18.32
N GLY A 217 8.59 -20.60 -17.29
CA GLY A 217 9.40 -21.80 -17.34
C GLY A 217 10.86 -21.57 -16.94
N GLU A 218 11.70 -22.54 -17.23
CA GLU A 218 13.11 -22.54 -16.78
C GLU A 218 13.84 -21.23 -17.12
N GLY A 219 14.48 -20.64 -16.12
CA GLY A 219 15.28 -19.42 -16.27
C GLY A 219 14.45 -18.13 -16.35
N SER A 220 13.14 -18.16 -16.11
CA SER A 220 12.26 -16.99 -16.16
C SER A 220 12.06 -16.29 -14.83
N LEU A 221 12.56 -16.85 -13.72
CA LEU A 221 12.47 -16.29 -12.39
C LEU A 221 13.81 -15.77 -11.88
N THR A 222 13.75 -14.75 -11.02
CA THR A 222 14.91 -14.23 -10.30
C THR A 222 15.43 -15.24 -9.28
N GLU A 223 16.58 -14.95 -8.67
CA GLU A 223 17.15 -15.78 -7.57
C GLU A 223 16.22 -15.83 -6.35
N SER A 224 15.37 -14.81 -6.14
CA SER A 224 14.33 -14.77 -5.09
C SER A 224 13.02 -15.42 -5.51
N GLY A 225 12.92 -15.99 -6.72
CA GLY A 225 11.76 -16.73 -7.22
C GLY A 225 10.58 -15.84 -7.66
N TYR A 226 10.83 -14.57 -8.00
CA TYR A 226 9.83 -13.68 -8.59
C TYR A 226 10.05 -13.50 -10.11
N PRO A 227 9.02 -13.17 -10.89
CA PRO A 227 9.17 -12.94 -12.31
C PRO A 227 10.04 -11.70 -12.58
N TYR A 228 10.84 -11.76 -13.66
CA TYR A 228 11.59 -10.61 -14.16
C TYR A 228 11.42 -10.35 -15.65
N ILE A 229 10.52 -11.10 -16.29
CA ILE A 229 10.19 -10.97 -17.72
C ILE A 229 8.71 -10.61 -17.83
N VAL A 230 8.42 -9.49 -18.51
CA VAL A 230 7.06 -9.07 -18.83
C VAL A 230 6.77 -9.34 -20.30
N LYS A 231 5.67 -10.02 -20.55
CA LYS A 231 5.19 -10.32 -21.90
C LYS A 231 3.80 -9.78 -22.13
N THR A 232 3.49 -9.48 -23.39
CA THR A 232 2.13 -9.17 -23.83
C THR A 232 1.40 -10.48 -24.11
N LEU A 233 0.26 -10.67 -23.47
CA LEU A 233 -0.65 -11.79 -23.71
C LEU A 233 -1.96 -11.26 -24.32
N LYS A 234 -2.34 -11.76 -25.47
CA LYS A 234 -3.60 -11.40 -26.12
C LYS A 234 -4.70 -12.42 -25.80
N ARG A 235 -5.93 -11.95 -25.81
CA ARG A 235 -7.10 -12.81 -25.63
C ARG A 235 -7.07 -14.00 -26.60
N GLY A 236 -7.39 -15.17 -26.07
CA GLY A 236 -7.38 -16.42 -26.84
C GLY A 236 -6.00 -17.04 -27.07
N GLN A 237 -4.92 -16.38 -26.67
CA GLN A 237 -3.58 -16.96 -26.72
C GLN A 237 -3.31 -17.83 -25.49
N VAL A 238 -2.56 -18.91 -25.70
CA VAL A 238 -1.92 -19.64 -24.59
C VAL A 238 -0.62 -18.92 -24.15
N LEU A 239 -0.19 -19.12 -22.91
CA LEU A 239 0.99 -18.44 -22.36
C LEU A 239 2.25 -18.57 -23.23
N ALA A 240 2.46 -19.71 -23.88
CA ALA A 240 3.60 -19.94 -24.77
C ALA A 240 3.65 -19.00 -26.00
N GLN A 241 2.52 -18.37 -26.35
CA GLN A 241 2.41 -17.42 -27.46
C GLN A 241 2.64 -15.96 -27.04
N ALA A 242 2.80 -15.71 -25.75
CA ALA A 242 3.02 -14.36 -25.23
C ALA A 242 4.37 -13.80 -25.70
N VAL A 243 4.37 -12.53 -26.09
CA VAL A 243 5.53 -11.85 -26.69
C VAL A 243 6.21 -10.98 -25.64
N GLU A 244 7.51 -11.16 -25.44
CA GLU A 244 8.30 -10.37 -24.52
C GLU A 244 8.35 -8.90 -24.93
N VAL A 245 8.14 -8.01 -23.95
CA VAL A 245 8.19 -6.55 -24.12
C VAL A 245 9.11 -5.85 -23.12
N PHE A 246 9.43 -6.53 -22.02
CA PHE A 246 10.36 -5.98 -21.01
C PHE A 246 11.01 -7.11 -20.21
N ARG A 247 12.26 -6.87 -19.80
CA ARG A 247 12.93 -7.73 -18.81
C ARG A 247 13.85 -6.96 -17.87
N GLY A 248 13.94 -7.44 -16.66
CA GLY A 248 14.97 -7.12 -15.69
C GLY A 248 16.19 -8.04 -15.83
N THR A 249 16.86 -8.29 -14.72
CA THR A 249 17.96 -9.27 -14.62
C THR A 249 17.61 -10.33 -13.58
N ARG A 250 18.27 -11.48 -13.67
CA ARG A 250 18.04 -12.58 -12.74
C ARG A 250 18.39 -12.25 -11.29
N THR A 251 19.28 -11.27 -11.08
CA THR A 251 19.69 -10.79 -9.77
C THR A 251 18.79 -9.70 -9.19
N ASP A 252 17.82 -9.21 -9.95
CA ASP A 252 16.82 -8.27 -9.43
C ASP A 252 15.88 -8.98 -8.43
N VAL A 253 15.18 -8.21 -7.62
CA VAL A 253 14.10 -8.75 -6.80
C VAL A 253 12.94 -9.18 -7.69
N SER A 254 12.53 -8.31 -8.63
CA SER A 254 11.46 -8.60 -9.60
C SER A 254 11.45 -7.58 -10.73
N ALA A 255 10.70 -7.88 -11.81
CA ALA A 255 10.22 -6.88 -12.74
C ALA A 255 8.71 -7.04 -12.94
N SER A 256 8.02 -5.93 -13.12
CA SER A 256 6.56 -5.87 -13.21
C SER A 256 6.10 -4.78 -14.17
N SER A 257 4.80 -4.71 -14.43
CA SER A 257 4.17 -3.62 -15.15
C SER A 257 3.10 -2.94 -14.29
N PHE A 258 2.80 -1.69 -14.59
CA PHE A 258 1.72 -0.94 -13.95
C PHE A 258 1.22 0.15 -14.90
N ARG A 259 0.10 0.77 -14.56
CA ARG A 259 -0.45 1.88 -15.35
C ARG A 259 -0.98 3.00 -14.45
N PHE A 260 -0.99 4.20 -15.01
CA PHE A 260 -1.68 5.36 -14.43
C PHE A 260 -2.74 5.88 -15.39
N ASP A 261 -3.86 6.31 -14.82
CA ASP A 261 -4.89 7.11 -15.48
C ASP A 261 -4.52 8.59 -15.35
N ASP A 262 -4.45 9.32 -16.46
CA ASP A 262 -4.19 10.77 -16.45
C ASP A 262 -5.47 11.61 -16.48
N GLY A 263 -6.62 10.94 -16.37
CA GLY A 263 -7.96 11.52 -16.49
C GLY A 263 -8.55 11.37 -17.90
N VAL A 264 -7.75 11.00 -18.89
CA VAL A 264 -8.15 10.79 -20.29
C VAL A 264 -7.74 9.40 -20.77
N ASN A 265 -6.48 9.04 -20.56
CA ASN A 265 -5.87 7.81 -21.04
C ASN A 265 -5.16 7.04 -19.93
N PHE A 266 -4.99 5.74 -20.16
CA PHE A 266 -4.07 4.93 -19.36
C PHE A 266 -2.67 4.94 -19.96
N HIS A 267 -1.68 5.24 -19.14
CA HIS A 267 -0.26 5.21 -19.47
C HIS A 267 0.40 4.02 -18.80
N HIS A 268 1.14 3.22 -19.56
CA HIS A 268 1.74 1.98 -19.09
C HIS A 268 3.22 2.16 -18.81
N PHE A 269 3.66 1.51 -17.74
CA PHE A 269 5.03 1.57 -17.24
C PHE A 269 5.52 0.17 -16.89
N PHE A 270 6.85 0.04 -16.88
CA PHE A 270 7.52 -1.11 -16.32
C PHE A 270 8.37 -0.67 -15.13
N ASN A 271 8.49 -1.55 -14.16
CA ASN A 271 9.37 -1.37 -13.03
C ASN A 271 10.35 -2.53 -12.95
N ARG A 272 11.59 -2.22 -12.63
CA ARG A 272 12.65 -3.15 -12.31
C ARG A 272 13.13 -2.83 -10.89
N GLY A 273 13.19 -3.82 -10.01
CA GLY A 273 13.65 -3.71 -8.64
C GLY A 273 15.04 -4.31 -8.46
N PRO A 274 16.14 -3.56 -8.69
CA PRO A 274 17.50 -4.08 -8.47
C PRO A 274 17.73 -4.51 -7.02
N THR A 275 17.11 -3.82 -6.07
CA THR A 275 17.10 -4.17 -4.64
C THR A 275 15.71 -3.95 -4.06
N PHE A 276 15.50 -4.33 -2.80
CA PHE A 276 14.26 -4.05 -2.06
C PHE A 276 13.94 -2.55 -1.95
N PHE A 277 14.96 -1.69 -1.98
CA PHE A 277 14.84 -0.26 -1.71
C PHE A 277 15.05 0.63 -2.93
N THR A 278 15.39 0.03 -4.07
CA THR A 278 15.69 0.79 -5.29
C THR A 278 14.90 0.26 -6.47
N SER A 279 14.51 1.16 -7.35
CA SER A 279 13.77 0.83 -8.55
C SER A 279 14.30 1.59 -9.76
N LYS A 280 14.07 1.03 -10.93
CA LYS A 280 14.20 1.69 -12.22
C LYS A 280 12.87 1.63 -12.92
N THR A 281 12.35 2.77 -13.34
CA THR A 281 11.06 2.85 -14.01
C THR A 281 11.25 3.16 -15.49
N PHE A 282 10.41 2.52 -16.30
CA PHE A 282 10.41 2.68 -17.75
C PHE A 282 8.99 3.00 -18.22
N TYR A 283 8.87 3.93 -19.14
CA TYR A 283 7.62 4.21 -19.82
C TYR A 283 7.47 3.29 -21.04
N MET A 284 6.29 2.75 -21.27
CA MET A 284 5.99 2.00 -22.48
C MET A 284 5.75 2.98 -23.63
N GLY A 285 6.79 3.22 -24.40
CA GLY A 285 6.77 4.10 -25.55
C GLY A 285 6.06 3.50 -26.78
N PRO A 286 6.11 4.20 -27.92
CA PRO A 286 5.59 3.69 -29.18
C PRO A 286 6.18 2.30 -29.53
N ASN A 287 5.37 1.46 -30.16
CA ASN A 287 5.74 0.07 -30.51
C ASN A 287 6.14 -0.81 -29.32
N ASN A 288 5.62 -0.49 -28.13
CA ASN A 288 5.91 -1.19 -26.87
C ASN A 288 7.39 -1.18 -26.47
N GLN A 289 8.17 -0.19 -26.94
CA GLN A 289 9.59 -0.08 -26.58
C GLN A 289 9.74 0.60 -25.22
N PRO A 290 10.38 -0.06 -24.23
CA PRO A 290 10.62 0.54 -22.92
C PRO A 290 11.60 1.72 -23.01
N GLN A 291 11.26 2.84 -22.39
CA GLN A 291 12.09 4.04 -22.31
C GLN A 291 12.38 4.34 -20.83
N GLU A 292 13.65 4.20 -20.40
CA GLU A 292 14.03 4.45 -19.01
C GLU A 292 13.77 5.90 -18.62
N LEU A 293 13.18 6.11 -17.46
CA LEU A 293 12.96 7.44 -16.90
C LEU A 293 14.18 7.87 -16.10
N ALA A 294 14.64 9.10 -16.32
CA ALA A 294 15.74 9.72 -15.57
C ALA A 294 15.29 10.14 -14.17
N LEU A 295 14.80 9.19 -13.38
CA LEU A 295 14.41 9.35 -11.97
C LEU A 295 15.52 8.85 -11.05
N PRO A 296 15.60 9.35 -9.81
CA PRO A 296 16.47 8.74 -8.79
C PRO A 296 16.01 7.33 -8.44
N SER A 297 16.92 6.50 -7.94
CA SER A 297 16.65 5.07 -7.68
C SER A 297 15.62 4.83 -6.58
N LYS A 298 15.43 5.80 -5.69
CA LYS A 298 14.45 5.79 -4.60
C LYS A 298 13.29 6.74 -4.87
N ALA A 299 12.81 6.79 -6.11
CA ALA A 299 11.62 7.53 -6.47
C ALA A 299 10.37 6.67 -6.36
N SER A 300 9.29 7.22 -5.79
CA SER A 300 7.96 6.62 -5.77
C SER A 300 7.00 7.45 -6.61
N ILE A 301 6.47 6.86 -7.68
CA ILE A 301 5.58 7.56 -8.60
C ILE A 301 4.18 7.63 -8.00
N ILE A 302 3.58 8.83 -8.02
CA ILE A 302 2.24 9.11 -7.52
C ILE A 302 1.21 9.04 -8.65
N GLY A 303 1.56 9.54 -9.83
CA GLY A 303 0.69 9.51 -10.99
C GLY A 303 1.15 10.42 -12.12
N LEU A 304 0.31 10.49 -13.14
CA LEU A 304 0.54 11.32 -14.34
C LEU A 304 -0.64 12.27 -14.52
N ARG A 305 -0.39 13.55 -14.83
CA ARG A 305 -1.40 14.52 -15.18
C ARG A 305 -0.83 15.53 -16.18
N GLU A 306 -1.56 15.80 -17.26
CA GLU A 306 -1.17 16.77 -18.30
C GLU A 306 0.29 16.60 -18.77
N GLY A 307 0.70 15.34 -18.99
CA GLY A 307 2.05 14.99 -19.45
C GLY A 307 3.15 15.18 -18.41
N LYS A 308 2.83 15.48 -17.15
CA LYS A 308 3.79 15.57 -16.03
C LYS A 308 3.64 14.38 -15.11
N LEU A 309 4.77 13.76 -14.81
CA LEU A 309 4.88 12.71 -13.82
C LEU A 309 5.07 13.35 -12.44
N TYR A 310 4.28 12.92 -11.45
CA TYR A 310 4.37 13.33 -10.05
C TYR A 310 5.00 12.20 -9.25
N PHE A 311 5.99 12.50 -8.42
CA PHE A 311 6.75 11.52 -7.67
C PHE A 311 7.35 12.10 -6.39
N SER A 312 7.57 11.26 -5.41
CA SER A 312 8.39 11.56 -4.22
C SER A 312 9.76 10.92 -4.36
N ILE A 313 10.73 11.42 -3.60
CA ILE A 313 12.11 10.91 -3.59
C ILE A 313 12.57 10.62 -2.16
N GLU A 314 13.30 9.52 -1.97
CA GLU A 314 13.90 9.13 -0.69
C GLU A 314 15.44 9.19 -0.71
N GLU A 315 15.97 10.01 -1.62
CA GLU A 315 17.39 10.35 -1.72
C GLU A 315 17.52 11.80 -2.24
N ASN A 316 18.66 12.43 -1.99
CA ASN A 316 18.93 13.74 -2.58
C ASN A 316 19.11 13.59 -4.09
N TRP A 317 18.45 14.43 -4.86
CA TRP A 317 18.45 14.34 -6.31
C TRP A 317 18.76 15.68 -6.99
N GLN A 318 19.73 15.66 -7.88
CA GLN A 318 20.04 16.76 -8.79
C GLN A 318 19.64 16.32 -10.21
N PRO A 319 18.55 16.88 -10.77
CA PRO A 319 18.11 16.52 -12.12
C PRO A 319 19.16 16.90 -13.18
N ARG A 320 19.18 16.13 -14.27
CA ARG A 320 20.08 16.42 -15.41
C ARG A 320 19.88 17.83 -15.92
N GLY A 321 20.99 18.57 -16.09
CA GLY A 321 20.97 19.96 -16.60
C GLY A 321 20.42 21.00 -15.63
N ASN A 322 20.12 20.63 -14.39
CA ASN A 322 19.64 21.52 -13.34
C ASN A 322 20.70 21.67 -12.25
N ASN A 323 20.92 22.89 -11.76
CA ASN A 323 21.88 23.16 -10.69
C ASN A 323 21.27 23.00 -9.27
N GLN A 324 19.96 22.83 -9.19
CA GLN A 324 19.27 22.65 -7.92
C GLN A 324 19.28 21.20 -7.49
N THR A 325 19.63 20.96 -6.23
CA THR A 325 19.47 19.66 -5.57
C THR A 325 18.20 19.68 -4.73
N TYR A 326 17.35 18.68 -4.94
CA TYR A 326 16.14 18.46 -4.15
C TYR A 326 16.46 17.48 -3.02
N PRO A 327 16.10 17.79 -1.76
CA PRO A 327 16.40 16.93 -0.63
C PRO A 327 15.52 15.66 -0.61
N THR A 328 16.02 14.60 0.03
CA THR A 328 15.22 13.42 0.36
C THR A 328 13.91 13.82 1.04
N GLY A 329 12.79 13.15 0.73
CA GLY A 329 11.46 13.49 1.24
C GLY A 329 10.71 14.56 0.44
N SER A 330 11.27 15.06 -0.68
CA SER A 330 10.60 16.04 -1.55
C SER A 330 9.50 15.39 -2.39
N LEU A 331 8.43 16.17 -2.66
CA LEU A 331 7.37 15.87 -3.62
C LEU A 331 7.53 16.75 -4.85
N LEU A 332 7.70 16.13 -6.00
CA LEU A 332 8.13 16.79 -7.23
C LEU A 332 7.22 16.42 -8.41
N SER A 333 7.27 17.22 -9.48
CA SER A 333 6.84 16.78 -10.82
C SER A 333 7.81 17.23 -11.90
N ALA A 334 7.85 16.46 -12.99
CA ALA A 334 8.60 16.81 -14.19
C ALA A 334 7.84 16.36 -15.46
N PRO A 335 8.04 17.01 -16.62
CA PRO A 335 7.48 16.56 -17.88
C PRO A 335 7.97 15.15 -18.20
N LEU A 336 7.06 14.23 -18.52
CA LEU A 336 7.38 12.86 -18.89
C LEU A 336 8.38 12.82 -20.07
N THR A 337 8.21 13.72 -21.04
CA THR A 337 9.09 13.82 -22.20
C THR A 337 10.53 14.18 -21.84
N SER A 338 10.76 15.03 -20.83
CA SER A 338 12.11 15.36 -20.37
C SER A 338 12.75 14.25 -19.54
N LEU A 339 11.93 13.46 -18.83
CA LEU A 339 12.41 12.28 -18.09
C LEU A 339 12.81 11.13 -19.01
N ILE A 340 12.16 10.98 -20.16
CA ILE A 340 12.48 9.99 -21.19
C ILE A 340 13.71 10.40 -22.00
N ALA A 341 13.88 11.69 -22.27
CA ALA A 341 14.96 12.20 -23.12
C ALA A 341 16.35 11.83 -22.54
N THR A 342 17.30 11.51 -23.42
CA THR A 342 18.67 11.17 -23.03
C THR A 342 19.58 12.39 -22.84
N SER A 343 19.12 13.57 -23.26
CA SER A 343 19.83 14.86 -23.17
C SER A 343 18.86 15.99 -22.85
N GLY A 344 19.40 17.17 -22.60
CA GLY A 344 18.63 18.37 -22.24
C GLY A 344 18.34 18.45 -20.74
N GLN A 345 17.76 19.57 -20.35
CA GLN A 345 17.42 19.86 -18.95
C GLN A 345 16.10 19.19 -18.56
N ILE A 346 16.03 18.74 -17.31
CA ILE A 346 14.81 18.28 -16.67
C ILE A 346 14.27 19.45 -15.81
N ASP A 347 13.14 20.03 -16.22
CA ASP A 347 12.46 21.07 -15.46
C ASP A 347 11.59 20.44 -14.38
N VAL A 348 11.87 20.79 -13.13
CA VAL A 348 11.22 20.19 -11.96
C VAL A 348 10.42 21.24 -11.22
N ASN A 349 9.16 20.92 -10.90
CA ASN A 349 8.35 21.67 -9.95
C ASN A 349 8.38 20.96 -8.60
N SER A 350 8.56 21.74 -7.51
CA SER A 350 8.49 21.24 -6.15
C SER A 350 7.17 21.63 -5.50
N TYR A 351 6.46 20.66 -4.90
CA TYR A 351 5.20 20.87 -4.19
C TYR A 351 5.38 20.75 -2.68
N PHE A 352 6.39 20.02 -2.25
CA PHE A 352 6.76 19.89 -0.85
C PHE A 352 8.26 19.64 -0.73
N SER A 353 8.87 20.29 0.25
CA SER A 353 10.22 19.99 0.74
C SER A 353 10.16 19.81 2.25
N PRO A 354 10.81 18.78 2.82
CA PRO A 354 10.80 18.53 4.26
C PRO A 354 11.54 19.61 5.04
N SER A 355 11.23 19.70 6.33
CA SER A 355 11.97 20.51 7.29
C SER A 355 12.29 19.66 8.53
N GLU A 356 12.93 20.25 9.56
CA GLU A 356 13.16 19.55 10.83
C GLU A 356 11.90 18.96 11.45
N ARG A 357 10.73 19.57 11.19
CA ARG A 357 9.46 19.25 11.84
C ARG A 357 8.39 18.77 10.89
N THR A 358 8.67 18.72 9.60
CA THR A 358 7.70 18.30 8.59
C THR A 358 8.28 17.22 7.69
N SER A 359 7.49 16.17 7.45
CA SER A 359 7.81 15.10 6.51
C SER A 359 6.62 14.75 5.64
N LEU A 360 6.92 14.33 4.41
CA LEU A 360 5.91 13.79 3.49
C LEU A 360 5.45 12.42 4.00
N GLN A 361 4.13 12.21 4.06
CA GLN A 361 3.51 10.92 4.40
C GLN A 361 2.87 10.26 3.18
N GLY A 362 2.39 11.06 2.24
CA GLY A 362 1.78 10.59 1.02
C GLY A 362 1.36 11.73 0.11
N ALA A 363 0.95 11.39 -1.09
CA ALA A 363 0.31 12.32 -2.00
C ALA A 363 -0.65 11.58 -2.93
N SER A 364 -1.71 12.26 -3.37
CA SER A 364 -2.71 11.71 -4.27
C SER A 364 -3.12 12.74 -5.30
N LEU A 365 -3.16 12.33 -6.56
CA LEU A 365 -3.73 13.11 -7.63
C LEU A 365 -5.24 12.93 -7.67
N THR A 366 -5.95 14.03 -7.87
CA THR A 366 -7.37 14.04 -8.18
C THR A 366 -7.59 14.80 -9.48
N LYS A 367 -8.83 14.87 -9.94
CA LYS A 367 -9.21 15.65 -11.11
C LYS A 367 -8.73 17.11 -11.01
N ASP A 368 -8.89 17.77 -9.84
CA ASP A 368 -8.70 19.21 -9.68
C ASP A 368 -7.52 19.60 -8.80
N ALA A 369 -6.94 18.66 -8.04
CA ALA A 369 -5.90 18.97 -7.08
C ALA A 369 -4.87 17.85 -6.90
N LEU A 370 -3.69 18.24 -6.41
CA LEU A 370 -2.72 17.36 -5.76
C LEU A 370 -2.95 17.50 -4.25
N ILE A 371 -3.35 16.40 -3.62
CA ILE A 371 -3.49 16.31 -2.17
C ILE A 371 -2.17 15.84 -1.61
N VAL A 372 -1.62 16.57 -0.63
CA VAL A 372 -0.33 16.27 0.00
C VAL A 372 -0.55 16.00 1.48
N GLU A 373 -0.19 14.82 1.90
CA GLU A 373 -0.29 14.36 3.29
C GLU A 373 1.06 14.55 3.96
N ILE A 374 1.10 15.37 4.99
CA ILE A 374 2.34 15.65 5.73
C ILE A 374 2.17 15.35 7.22
N SER A 375 3.27 14.97 7.85
CA SER A 375 3.39 15.00 9.31
C SER A 375 4.06 16.31 9.72
N GLU A 376 3.42 17.09 10.57
CA GLU A 376 3.96 18.30 11.16
C GLU A 376 3.97 18.15 12.68
N ASN A 377 5.13 18.07 13.30
CA ASN A 377 5.27 17.74 14.73
C ASN A 377 4.48 16.47 15.13
N VAL A 378 4.57 15.41 14.31
CA VAL A 378 3.90 14.10 14.52
C VAL A 378 2.36 14.14 14.37
N LYS A 379 1.79 15.21 13.87
CA LYS A 379 0.37 15.36 13.59
C LYS A 379 0.14 15.41 12.10
N SER A 380 -0.89 14.73 11.63
CA SER A 380 -1.24 14.79 10.20
C SER A 380 -1.79 16.16 9.84
N ARG A 381 -1.32 16.67 8.72
CA ARG A 381 -1.87 17.82 8.03
C ARG A 381 -2.02 17.48 6.55
N ILE A 382 -3.17 17.77 5.98
CA ILE A 382 -3.44 17.56 4.57
C ILE A 382 -3.48 18.92 3.88
N ILE A 383 -2.58 19.15 2.93
CA ILE A 383 -2.51 20.37 2.11
C ILE A 383 -3.06 20.02 0.73
N LYS A 384 -3.70 20.98 0.07
CA LYS A 384 -4.15 20.84 -1.32
C LYS A 384 -3.42 21.88 -2.20
N TYR A 385 -2.90 21.40 -3.32
CA TYR A 385 -2.46 22.24 -4.40
C TYR A 385 -3.52 22.20 -5.50
N GLU A 386 -4.26 23.27 -5.67
CA GLU A 386 -5.30 23.38 -6.68
C GLU A 386 -4.68 23.72 -8.05
N PHE A 387 -4.97 22.91 -9.06
CA PHE A 387 -4.36 23.08 -10.37
C PHE A 387 -4.86 24.34 -11.09
N ALA A 388 -6.13 24.72 -10.94
CA ALA A 388 -6.71 25.90 -11.58
C ALA A 388 -6.11 27.21 -11.08
N SER A 389 -6.00 27.38 -9.77
CA SER A 389 -5.44 28.57 -9.14
C SER A 389 -3.92 28.54 -9.01
N ARG A 390 -3.31 27.35 -9.17
CA ARG A 390 -1.88 27.07 -8.91
C ARG A 390 -1.45 27.50 -7.50
N ALA A 391 -2.35 27.40 -6.55
CA ALA A 391 -2.15 27.81 -5.18
C ALA A 391 -2.21 26.63 -4.20
N LEU A 392 -1.37 26.69 -3.18
CA LEU A 392 -1.54 25.88 -1.98
C LEU A 392 -2.66 26.49 -1.14
N THR A 393 -3.65 25.68 -0.79
CA THR A 393 -4.71 26.05 0.13
C THR A 393 -4.48 25.45 1.50
N ASN A 394 -5.11 26.00 2.53
CA ASN A 394 -4.91 25.61 3.93
C ASN A 394 -5.38 24.19 4.28
N GLY A 395 -5.51 23.36 3.26
CA GLY A 395 -5.71 21.95 3.42
C GLY A 395 -7.10 21.58 3.94
N VAL A 396 -7.19 20.34 4.30
CA VAL A 396 -8.37 19.69 4.84
C VAL A 396 -8.41 19.88 6.36
N ARG A 397 -9.52 20.38 6.89
CA ARG A 397 -9.72 20.49 8.34
C ARG A 397 -10.00 19.12 8.91
N LEU A 398 -9.12 18.64 9.76
CA LEU A 398 -9.29 17.38 10.49
C LEU A 398 -10.02 17.62 11.81
N PRO A 399 -10.76 16.62 12.36
CA PRO A 399 -11.50 16.76 13.60
C PRO A 399 -10.62 17.15 14.80
N HIS A 400 -9.47 16.52 14.93
CA HIS A 400 -8.49 16.74 16.01
C HIS A 400 -7.06 16.51 15.50
N ASN A 401 -6.10 16.47 16.41
CA ASN A 401 -4.67 16.22 16.12
C ASN A 401 -4.38 14.72 15.99
N GLY A 402 -4.99 14.06 15.02
CA GLY A 402 -4.81 12.63 14.77
C GLY A 402 -3.97 12.33 13.55
N VAL A 403 -4.10 11.09 13.08
CA VAL A 403 -3.52 10.61 11.83
C VAL A 403 -4.63 10.53 10.78
N ALA A 404 -4.38 11.10 9.63
CA ALA A 404 -5.28 11.04 8.48
C ALA A 404 -4.51 10.71 7.21
N SER A 405 -5.15 9.94 6.33
CA SER A 405 -4.61 9.61 5.01
C SER A 405 -5.72 9.54 3.97
N VAL A 406 -5.42 9.87 2.73
CA VAL A 406 -6.32 9.61 1.60
C VAL A 406 -6.38 8.11 1.36
N ILE A 407 -7.57 7.53 1.43
CA ILE A 407 -7.78 6.11 1.18
C ILE A 407 -8.39 5.82 -0.19
N ASP A 408 -9.06 6.81 -0.78
CA ASP A 408 -9.58 6.71 -2.13
C ASP A 408 -9.72 8.10 -2.78
N SER A 409 -9.29 8.20 -4.01
CA SER A 409 -9.41 9.37 -4.87
C SER A 409 -9.13 8.96 -6.31
N GLY A 410 -9.55 9.74 -7.29
CA GLY A 410 -9.29 9.40 -8.70
C GLY A 410 -9.23 10.62 -9.60
N MET A 411 -8.61 10.41 -10.78
CA MET A 411 -8.46 11.45 -11.81
C MET A 411 -9.78 11.78 -12.55
N ARG A 412 -10.81 10.93 -12.38
CA ARG A 412 -12.11 11.08 -13.08
C ARG A 412 -13.28 11.20 -12.12
N GLN A 413 -13.02 11.35 -10.81
CA GLN A 413 -14.02 11.51 -9.78
C GLN A 413 -13.75 12.74 -8.92
N ASP A 414 -14.81 13.31 -8.35
CA ASP A 414 -14.74 14.45 -7.44
C ASP A 414 -14.67 14.00 -5.98
N GLU A 415 -15.06 12.75 -5.70
CA GLU A 415 -15.11 12.17 -4.38
C GLU A 415 -13.71 11.85 -3.86
N VAL A 416 -13.46 12.23 -2.62
CA VAL A 416 -12.24 11.90 -1.88
C VAL A 416 -12.62 11.33 -0.53
N PHE A 417 -12.02 10.18 -0.20
CA PHE A 417 -12.22 9.52 1.08
C PHE A 417 -10.92 9.55 1.88
N TYR A 418 -11.07 9.79 3.19
CA TYR A 418 -9.96 9.84 4.11
C TYR A 418 -10.19 8.85 5.25
N SER A 419 -9.16 8.15 5.68
CA SER A 419 -9.13 7.54 7.00
C SER A 419 -8.75 8.59 8.03
N TYR A 420 -9.29 8.47 9.24
CA TYR A 420 -8.92 9.29 10.38
C TYR A 420 -8.99 8.47 11.67
N ASN A 421 -8.04 8.63 12.53
CA ASN A 421 -8.07 8.20 13.92
C ASN A 421 -7.13 9.02 14.78
N ASP A 422 -7.39 9.08 16.07
CA ASP A 422 -6.45 9.58 17.07
C ASP A 422 -6.40 8.63 18.28
N LEU A 423 -5.65 9.00 19.30
CA LEU A 423 -5.45 8.15 20.47
C LEU A 423 -6.73 7.91 21.30
N LEU A 424 -7.75 8.76 21.15
CA LEU A 424 -9.03 8.66 21.86
C LEU A 424 -10.25 8.52 20.93
N THR A 425 -10.08 8.78 19.62
CA THR A 425 -11.15 8.70 18.62
C THR A 425 -10.99 7.42 17.79
N PRO A 426 -12.03 6.58 17.73
CA PRO A 426 -12.00 5.36 16.92
C PRO A 426 -11.73 5.64 15.44
N PRO A 427 -11.20 4.64 14.70
CA PRO A 427 -11.05 4.74 13.27
C PRO A 427 -12.34 5.15 12.57
N SER A 428 -12.24 6.15 11.71
CA SER A 428 -13.36 6.76 11.00
C SER A 428 -13.02 6.98 9.54
N ILE A 429 -14.05 7.02 8.70
CA ILE A 429 -13.97 7.40 7.30
C ILE A 429 -14.60 8.76 7.15
N LEU A 430 -13.83 9.67 6.57
CA LEU A 430 -14.28 11.00 6.20
C LEU A 430 -14.46 11.06 4.68
N TYR A 431 -15.37 11.88 4.23
CA TYR A 431 -15.74 12.06 2.83
C TYR A 431 -15.83 13.54 2.50
N SER A 432 -15.33 13.90 1.33
CA SER A 432 -15.53 15.18 0.68
C SER A 432 -16.04 14.93 -0.74
N SER A 433 -17.08 15.66 -1.16
CA SER A 433 -17.64 15.57 -2.52
C SER A 433 -16.79 16.31 -3.55
N GLN A 434 -15.89 17.20 -3.10
CA GLN A 434 -14.97 17.95 -3.91
C GLN A 434 -13.63 18.07 -3.17
N THR A 435 -12.54 18.14 -3.92
CA THR A 435 -11.20 18.18 -3.33
C THR A 435 -10.92 19.39 -2.44
N TYR A 436 -11.73 20.45 -2.53
CA TYR A 436 -11.59 21.69 -1.75
C TYR A 436 -12.61 21.81 -0.60
N GLU A 437 -13.55 20.88 -0.46
CA GLU A 437 -14.46 20.85 0.69
C GLU A 437 -13.81 20.24 1.92
N ASP A 438 -14.17 20.75 3.11
CA ASP A 438 -13.81 20.11 4.36
C ASP A 438 -14.57 18.77 4.49
N PRO A 439 -13.88 17.67 4.78
CA PRO A 439 -14.50 16.38 4.86
C PRO A 439 -15.35 16.24 6.14
N HIS A 440 -16.40 15.45 6.05
CA HIS A 440 -17.21 15.07 7.17
C HIS A 440 -17.20 13.56 7.41
N VAL A 441 -17.41 13.14 8.65
CA VAL A 441 -17.42 11.72 9.03
C VAL A 441 -18.63 11.04 8.41
N VAL A 442 -18.42 9.97 7.65
CA VAL A 442 -19.47 9.15 7.02
C VAL A 442 -19.60 7.77 7.66
N GLN A 443 -18.55 7.27 8.29
CA GLN A 443 -18.59 6.03 9.05
C GLN A 443 -17.54 6.08 10.17
N SER A 444 -17.88 5.54 11.35
CA SER A 444 -16.94 5.38 12.47
C SER A 444 -17.08 3.99 13.08
N GLN A 445 -16.00 3.44 13.57
CA GLN A 445 -16.10 2.30 14.48
C GLN A 445 -16.65 2.75 15.84
N PRO A 446 -17.34 1.85 16.57
CA PRO A 446 -17.73 2.16 17.94
C PRO A 446 -16.48 2.25 18.84
N ALA A 447 -16.59 3.08 19.86
CA ALA A 447 -15.57 3.15 20.89
C ALA A 447 -15.48 1.81 21.65
N ARG A 448 -14.25 1.29 21.81
CA ARG A 448 -14.00 0.04 22.54
C ARG A 448 -13.71 0.26 24.03
N PHE A 449 -13.53 1.50 24.44
CA PHE A 449 -13.34 1.91 25.82
C PHE A 449 -13.92 3.30 26.04
N ASN A 450 -14.17 3.65 27.29
CA ASN A 450 -14.62 4.99 27.64
C ASN A 450 -13.43 5.95 27.74
N ALA A 451 -13.39 6.92 26.82
CA ALA A 451 -12.36 7.95 26.76
C ALA A 451 -12.75 9.30 27.38
N SER A 452 -13.95 9.44 27.95
CA SER A 452 -14.49 10.74 28.41
C SER A 452 -13.62 11.45 29.44
N ASP A 453 -12.92 10.67 30.28
CA ASP A 453 -12.06 11.18 31.34
C ASP A 453 -10.58 11.27 30.93
N LEU A 454 -10.26 10.89 29.68
CA LEU A 454 -8.90 10.89 29.19
C LEU A 454 -8.55 12.21 28.51
N VAL A 455 -7.28 12.55 28.56
CA VAL A 455 -6.67 13.68 27.83
C VAL A 455 -5.40 13.21 27.14
N VAL A 456 -5.11 13.84 26.01
CA VAL A 456 -3.88 13.64 25.26
C VAL A 456 -3.10 14.95 25.30
N GLU A 457 -1.88 14.88 25.78
CA GLU A 457 -0.95 16.00 25.78
C GLU A 457 0.25 15.67 24.90
N GLN A 458 0.77 16.65 24.21
CA GLN A 458 2.01 16.51 23.43
C GLN A 458 3.14 17.25 24.15
N HIS A 459 4.23 16.56 24.37
CA HIS A 459 5.43 17.07 25.01
C HIS A 459 6.67 16.79 24.16
N GLU A 460 7.81 17.33 24.57
CA GLU A 460 9.11 17.07 23.96
C GLU A 460 10.12 16.61 25.00
N ALA A 461 10.81 15.52 24.72
CA ALA A 461 12.00 15.10 25.44
C ALA A 461 13.24 15.58 24.68
N THR A 462 14.32 15.86 25.41
CA THR A 462 15.59 16.22 24.81
C THR A 462 16.54 15.01 24.90
N SER A 463 16.95 14.47 23.75
CA SER A 463 17.91 13.38 23.70
C SER A 463 19.33 13.85 24.07
N LYS A 464 20.29 12.91 24.23
CA LYS A 464 21.66 13.22 24.64
C LYS A 464 22.40 14.13 23.65
N ASP A 465 22.04 14.06 22.38
CA ASP A 465 22.58 14.90 21.29
C ASP A 465 21.89 16.25 21.12
N GLY A 466 20.92 16.56 21.98
CA GLY A 466 20.13 17.80 21.98
C GLY A 466 18.88 17.73 21.10
N THR A 467 18.63 16.64 20.37
CA THR A 467 17.45 16.48 19.52
C THR A 467 16.18 16.52 20.36
N LYS A 468 15.20 17.30 19.90
CA LYS A 468 13.87 17.38 20.52
C LYS A 468 12.98 16.28 19.96
N VAL A 469 12.61 15.34 20.80
CA VAL A 469 11.78 14.18 20.45
C VAL A 469 10.37 14.42 20.96
N PRO A 470 9.37 14.63 20.06
CA PRO A 470 7.99 14.77 20.47
C PRO A 470 7.42 13.44 20.94
N TYR A 471 6.58 13.48 21.97
CA TYR A 471 5.83 12.31 22.43
C TYR A 471 4.42 12.71 22.90
N PHE A 472 3.51 11.76 22.90
CA PHE A 472 2.16 11.93 23.41
C PHE A 472 2.01 11.24 24.75
N LEU A 473 1.37 11.93 25.70
CA LEU A 473 0.99 11.38 26.99
C LEU A 473 -0.53 11.26 27.05
N VAL A 474 -1.02 10.03 27.26
CA VAL A 474 -2.44 9.76 27.44
C VAL A 474 -2.67 9.41 28.91
N HIS A 475 -3.54 10.16 29.58
CA HIS A 475 -3.81 9.95 30.99
C HIS A 475 -5.21 10.41 31.42
N LYS A 476 -5.67 9.98 32.59
CA LYS A 476 -6.92 10.49 33.17
C LYS A 476 -6.77 11.95 33.58
N ARG A 477 -7.80 12.73 33.34
CA ARG A 477 -7.86 14.13 33.81
C ARG A 477 -7.65 14.20 35.29
N GLY A 478 -6.75 15.08 35.76
CA GLY A 478 -6.46 15.30 37.19
C GLY A 478 -5.63 14.21 37.87
N ILE A 479 -5.00 13.30 37.11
CA ILE A 479 -4.08 12.32 37.68
C ILE A 479 -2.87 13.01 38.33
N ALA A 480 -2.38 12.48 39.44
CA ALA A 480 -1.19 13.02 40.09
C ALA A 480 0.08 12.65 39.31
N MET A 481 0.81 13.65 38.85
CA MET A 481 2.10 13.48 38.13
C MET A 481 3.28 13.43 39.10
N ASN A 482 3.29 12.43 40.00
CA ASN A 482 4.26 12.30 41.09
C ASN A 482 5.22 11.11 40.93
N GLY A 483 5.20 10.45 39.76
CA GLY A 483 6.07 9.31 39.49
C GLY A 483 5.58 7.97 40.05
N SER A 484 4.45 7.92 40.76
CA SER A 484 3.93 6.67 41.35
C SER A 484 2.92 5.95 40.45
N THR A 485 2.45 6.61 39.39
CA THR A 485 1.47 6.03 38.47
C THR A 485 2.15 5.06 37.52
N PRO A 486 1.69 3.78 37.42
CA PRO A 486 2.18 2.85 36.41
C PRO A 486 2.00 3.43 35.02
N THR A 487 3.09 3.42 34.24
CA THR A 487 3.13 4.02 32.90
C THR A 487 3.65 3.01 31.92
N LEU A 488 2.96 2.88 30.78
CA LEU A 488 3.40 2.11 29.61
C LEU A 488 4.09 3.06 28.63
N LEU A 489 5.36 2.81 28.33
CA LEU A 489 6.06 3.43 27.21
C LEU A 489 5.94 2.49 25.99
N TYR A 490 5.40 3.03 24.91
CA TYR A 490 5.21 2.31 23.65
C TYR A 490 5.93 3.03 22.51
#